data_fe890802f14f584280b2749ed060dce0
#
_entry.id   fe890802f14f584280b2749ed060dce0
#
_cell.length_a   1.000
_cell.length_b   1.000
_cell.length_c   1.000
_cell.angle_alpha   90.00
_cell.angle_beta   90.00
_cell.angle_gamma   90.00
#
_symmetry.space_group_name_H-M   'P 1'
#
loop_
_entity.id
_entity.type
_entity.pdbx_description
1 polymer ?
#
loop_
_entity_poly.entity_id
_entity_poly.type
_entity_poly.pdbx_seq_one_letter_code
_entity_poly.pdbx_strand_id
1 'polypeptide(L)'
;RLFENMNAGAPEIIIEDLWDLLQYHVTTFFDNTITQLPPARHRSGQPLKTITERIKSKEGRIRHNLAGKRTNFSARTVISPDPMLDLNEVGVPSVIAMKLTVPERVNEWNMAHLKKFVEKGPTKYPGANYVIRPDGKKKKITEETKEASLEEIQPGYIIERHLMDGDIAIFNRQPSLHRMSMMCHRIKVLPALTLRLNPAVCHPYNADFDGDEMNLH
;
A
#
# COMPACT_ATOMS: atom_id res chain seq x y z
N ARG A 1 1.01 32.95 31.58
CA ARG A 1 0.15 33.44 32.68
C ARG A 1 0.65 32.95 34.06
N LEU A 2 0.73 31.62 34.32
CA LEU A 2 1.19 31.10 35.65
C LEU A 2 2.55 31.72 36.02
N PHE A 3 3.55 31.60 35.15
CA PHE A 3 4.90 32.11 35.36
C PHE A 3 4.95 33.64 35.53
N GLU A 4 4.13 34.37 34.78
CA GLU A 4 4.01 35.84 34.87
C GLU A 4 3.45 36.26 36.24
N ASN A 5 2.39 35.57 36.71
CA ASN A 5 1.79 35.84 38.04
C ASN A 5 2.71 35.44 39.19
N MET A 6 3.46 34.36 39.07
CA MET A 6 4.49 33.97 40.06
C MET A 6 5.57 35.04 40.18
N ASN A 7 6.07 35.55 39.04
CA ASN A 7 7.10 36.59 39.02
C ASN A 7 6.57 37.98 39.50
N ALA A 8 5.28 38.22 39.29
CA ALA A 8 4.64 39.45 39.75
C ALA A 8 4.24 39.46 41.25
N GLY A 9 4.47 38.35 41.97
CA GLY A 9 4.12 38.24 43.39
C GLY A 9 2.61 38.19 43.64
N ALA A 10 1.85 37.54 42.74
CA ALA A 10 0.40 37.36 42.90
C ALA A 10 0.07 36.54 44.17
N PRO A 11 -1.17 36.70 44.71
CA PRO A 11 -1.64 35.91 45.85
C PRO A 11 -1.56 34.39 45.54
N GLU A 12 -1.24 33.58 46.55
CA GLU A 12 -1.04 32.11 46.46
C GLU A 12 -2.25 31.41 45.88
N ILE A 13 -3.47 31.81 46.24
CA ILE A 13 -4.72 31.29 45.70
C ILE A 13 -4.82 31.42 44.18
N ILE A 14 -4.38 32.56 43.63
CA ILE A 14 -4.38 32.79 42.15
C ILE A 14 -3.34 31.88 41.48
N ILE A 15 -2.22 31.65 42.14
CA ILE A 15 -1.16 30.77 41.62
C ILE A 15 -1.64 29.33 41.60
N GLU A 16 -2.32 28.86 42.67
CA GLU A 16 -2.91 27.53 42.76
C GLU A 16 -3.98 27.31 41.70
N ASP A 17 -4.93 28.24 41.49
CA ASP A 17 -5.96 28.17 40.43
C ASP A 17 -5.33 28.07 39.04
N LEU A 18 -4.29 28.83 38.79
CA LEU A 18 -3.58 28.79 37.48
C LEU A 18 -2.79 27.48 37.30
N TRP A 19 -2.28 26.93 38.39
CA TRP A 19 -1.61 25.62 38.41
C TRP A 19 -2.59 24.49 38.05
N ASP A 20 -3.73 24.46 38.71
CA ASP A 20 -4.78 23.48 38.44
C ASP A 20 -5.32 23.60 37.02
N LEU A 21 -5.50 24.82 36.52
CA LEU A 21 -5.88 25.04 35.14
C LEU A 21 -4.82 24.54 34.14
N LEU A 22 -3.54 24.77 34.45
CA LEU A 22 -2.44 24.22 33.65
C LEU A 22 -2.44 22.70 33.66
N GLN A 23 -2.60 22.11 34.83
CA GLN A 23 -2.68 20.65 35.02
C GLN A 23 -3.85 20.06 34.22
N TYR A 24 -5.02 20.70 34.27
CA TYR A 24 -6.18 20.32 33.44
C TYR A 24 -5.86 20.34 31.95
N HIS A 25 -5.25 21.39 31.44
CA HIS A 25 -4.91 21.50 30.02
C HIS A 25 -3.87 20.48 29.59
N VAL A 26 -2.86 20.20 30.41
CA VAL A 26 -1.86 19.17 30.12
C VAL A 26 -2.50 17.80 30.12
N THR A 27 -3.33 17.49 31.12
CA THR A 27 -4.02 16.19 31.24
C THR A 27 -4.94 15.96 30.04
N THR A 28 -5.77 16.94 29.66
CA THR A 28 -6.69 16.82 28.51
C THR A 28 -5.99 16.87 27.16
N PHE A 29 -4.76 17.36 27.08
CA PHE A 29 -3.93 17.24 25.87
C PHE A 29 -3.45 15.81 25.66
N PHE A 30 -3.10 15.09 26.71
CA PHE A 30 -2.71 13.69 26.61
C PHE A 30 -3.91 12.76 26.49
N ASP A 31 -4.91 12.92 27.36
CA ASP A 31 -6.10 12.08 27.38
C ASP A 31 -7.35 12.88 27.74
N ASN A 32 -8.28 12.94 26.83
CA ASN A 32 -9.55 13.66 26.97
C ASN A 32 -10.71 12.72 27.37
N THR A 33 -10.41 11.45 27.68
CA THR A 33 -11.40 10.41 28.00
C THR A 33 -11.47 10.08 29.49
N ILE A 34 -10.75 10.82 30.32
CA ILE A 34 -10.70 10.60 31.78
C ILE A 34 -12.07 10.91 32.39
N THR A 35 -12.63 9.94 33.09
CA THR A 35 -14.01 9.97 33.60
C THR A 35 -14.33 11.05 34.64
N GLN A 36 -13.32 11.58 35.30
CA GLN A 36 -13.50 12.58 36.39
C GLN A 36 -13.23 14.03 35.93
N LEU A 37 -12.77 14.23 34.69
CA LEU A 37 -12.48 15.55 34.16
C LEU A 37 -13.42 15.89 32.99
N PRO A 38 -13.95 17.11 32.92
CA PRO A 38 -14.75 17.52 31.76
C PRO A 38 -13.85 17.56 30.51
N PRO A 39 -14.27 16.95 29.40
CA PRO A 39 -13.45 16.88 28.20
C PRO A 39 -13.26 18.27 27.57
N ALA A 40 -12.04 18.55 27.15
CA ALA A 40 -11.74 19.75 26.37
C ALA A 40 -12.44 19.66 25.00
N ARG A 41 -13.18 20.73 24.63
CA ARG A 41 -14.01 20.77 23.44
C ARG A 41 -13.61 21.91 22.51
N HIS A 42 -13.80 21.68 21.23
CA HIS A 42 -13.74 22.74 20.22
C HIS A 42 -14.98 23.66 20.32
N ARG A 43 -14.94 24.85 19.72
CA ARG A 43 -16.08 25.80 19.68
C ARG A 43 -17.37 25.19 19.12
N SER A 44 -17.25 24.17 18.27
CA SER A 44 -18.39 23.40 17.71
C SER A 44 -18.99 22.38 18.70
N GLY A 45 -18.47 22.27 19.92
CA GLY A 45 -18.95 21.29 20.93
C GLY A 45 -18.33 19.91 20.82
N GLN A 46 -17.57 19.60 19.77
CA GLN A 46 -16.90 18.32 19.61
C GLN A 46 -15.67 18.21 20.54
N PRO A 47 -15.45 17.05 21.20
CA PRO A 47 -14.26 16.82 22.00
C PRO A 47 -13.00 16.88 21.12
N LEU A 48 -11.94 17.46 21.66
CA LEU A 48 -10.66 17.53 20.96
C LEU A 48 -10.00 16.15 20.93
N LYS A 49 -9.45 15.79 19.77
CA LYS A 49 -8.72 14.53 19.56
C LYS A 49 -7.32 14.64 20.18
N THR A 50 -7.03 13.79 21.15
CA THR A 50 -5.83 13.82 21.98
C THR A 50 -4.75 12.85 21.50
N ILE A 51 -3.58 12.91 22.15
CA ILE A 51 -2.46 12.00 21.86
C ILE A 51 -2.88 10.54 22.06
N THR A 52 -3.55 10.24 23.16
CA THR A 52 -4.04 8.87 23.46
C THR A 52 -4.96 8.35 22.35
N GLU A 53 -5.90 9.15 21.88
CA GLU A 53 -6.78 8.77 20.79
C GLU A 53 -6.05 8.61 19.45
N ARG A 54 -5.04 9.45 19.19
CA ARG A 54 -4.24 9.35 17.96
C ARG A 54 -3.38 8.09 17.91
N ILE A 55 -2.97 7.58 19.05
CA ILE A 55 -2.08 6.42 19.15
C ILE A 55 -2.85 5.14 19.42
N LYS A 56 -3.64 5.11 20.51
CA LYS A 56 -4.22 3.90 21.10
C LYS A 56 -5.56 3.49 20.48
N SER A 57 -6.30 4.39 19.86
CA SER A 57 -7.63 4.10 19.32
C SER A 57 -7.60 3.08 18.17
N LYS A 58 -8.78 2.52 17.82
CA LYS A 58 -8.96 1.61 16.69
C LYS A 58 -8.45 2.21 15.37
N GLU A 59 -8.63 3.51 15.19
CA GLU A 59 -8.15 4.28 14.03
C GLU A 59 -6.81 5.00 14.31
N GLY A 60 -6.17 4.66 15.42
CA GLY A 60 -4.90 5.23 15.83
C GLY A 60 -3.69 4.68 15.07
N ARG A 61 -2.52 5.25 15.37
CA ARG A 61 -1.29 4.89 14.66
C ARG A 61 -0.88 3.43 14.88
N ILE A 62 -1.08 2.86 16.06
CA ILE A 62 -0.67 1.49 16.34
C ILE A 62 -1.55 0.50 15.57
N ARG A 63 -2.86 0.54 15.75
CA ARG A 63 -3.78 -0.45 15.18
C ARG A 63 -4.03 -0.26 13.69
N HIS A 64 -4.07 0.96 13.20
CA HIS A 64 -4.48 1.27 11.82
C HIS A 64 -3.31 1.50 10.84
N ASN A 65 -2.16 1.98 11.31
CA ASN A 65 -1.03 2.31 10.44
C ASN A 65 0.21 1.42 10.62
N LEU A 66 0.40 0.81 11.80
CA LEU A 66 1.57 -0.03 12.09
C LEU A 66 1.24 -1.51 12.09
N ALA A 67 0.21 -1.95 12.81
CA ALA A 67 -0.21 -3.35 12.84
C ALA A 67 -0.87 -3.79 11.52
N GLY A 68 -1.57 -2.89 10.86
CA GLY A 68 -2.12 -3.08 9.53
C GLY A 68 -1.93 -1.82 8.69
N LYS A 69 -1.49 -1.96 7.47
CA LYS A 69 -1.31 -0.86 6.52
C LYS A 69 -1.66 -1.30 5.11
N ARG A 70 -1.92 -0.32 4.23
CA ARG A 70 -2.20 -0.60 2.82
C ARG A 70 -0.91 -0.91 2.08
N THR A 71 -0.98 -1.88 1.18
CA THR A 71 0.13 -2.26 0.31
C THR A 71 0.08 -1.49 -1.00
N ASN A 72 1.27 -1.20 -1.54
CA ASN A 72 1.44 -0.72 -2.91
C ASN A 72 1.64 -1.91 -3.86
N PHE A 73 1.63 -1.66 -5.17
CA PHE A 73 1.82 -2.69 -6.21
C PHE A 73 0.85 -3.85 -6.06
N SER A 74 -0.43 -3.55 -5.90
CA SER A 74 -1.50 -4.51 -5.86
C SER A 74 -2.58 -4.15 -6.88
N ALA A 75 -3.30 -5.17 -7.33
CA ALA A 75 -4.46 -5.01 -8.20
C ALA A 75 -5.67 -5.66 -7.56
N ARG A 76 -6.86 -5.15 -7.89
CA ARG A 76 -8.13 -5.71 -7.46
C ARG A 76 -9.14 -5.60 -8.58
N THR A 77 -9.78 -6.70 -8.91
CA THR A 77 -10.90 -6.73 -9.84
C THR A 77 -11.76 -7.97 -9.61
N VAL A 78 -12.86 -8.03 -10.32
CA VAL A 78 -13.81 -9.16 -10.31
C VAL A 78 -13.12 -10.41 -10.83
N ILE A 79 -13.49 -11.56 -10.29
CA ILE A 79 -13.04 -12.89 -10.74
C ILE A 79 -14.07 -13.53 -11.66
N SER A 80 -13.57 -14.34 -12.59
CA SER A 80 -14.39 -15.15 -13.47
C SER A 80 -13.77 -16.55 -13.63
N PRO A 81 -14.58 -17.58 -13.88
CA PRO A 81 -14.06 -18.94 -14.03
C PRO A 81 -13.31 -19.13 -15.36
N ASP A 82 -12.26 -19.93 -15.30
CA ASP A 82 -11.57 -20.44 -16.47
C ASP A 82 -11.05 -21.86 -16.23
N PRO A 83 -11.76 -22.89 -16.68
CA PRO A 83 -11.36 -24.28 -16.46
C PRO A 83 -10.08 -24.68 -17.21
N MET A 84 -9.63 -23.88 -18.20
CA MET A 84 -8.43 -24.17 -18.99
C MET A 84 -7.13 -23.77 -18.28
N LEU A 85 -7.23 -23.06 -17.16
CA LEU A 85 -6.09 -22.75 -16.30
C LEU A 85 -5.78 -23.91 -15.38
N ASP A 86 -4.50 -24.12 -15.11
CA ASP A 86 -4.07 -25.07 -14.07
C ASP A 86 -4.45 -24.58 -12.67
N LEU A 87 -4.44 -25.48 -11.69
CA LEU A 87 -4.76 -25.13 -10.29
C LEU A 87 -3.80 -24.10 -9.69
N ASN A 88 -2.59 -24.05 -10.15
CA ASN A 88 -1.53 -23.14 -9.72
C ASN A 88 -1.38 -21.91 -10.61
N GLU A 89 -2.25 -21.72 -11.58
CA GLU A 89 -2.26 -20.55 -12.45
C GLU A 89 -3.35 -19.56 -12.08
N VAL A 90 -3.12 -18.28 -12.37
CA VAL A 90 -4.10 -17.20 -12.33
C VAL A 90 -4.05 -16.40 -13.62
N GLY A 91 -5.19 -16.20 -14.25
CA GLY A 91 -5.31 -15.37 -15.44
C GLY A 91 -5.36 -13.89 -15.06
N VAL A 92 -4.42 -13.11 -15.59
CA VAL A 92 -4.33 -11.68 -15.32
C VAL A 92 -4.62 -10.89 -16.60
N PRO A 93 -5.53 -9.91 -16.55
CA PRO A 93 -5.77 -9.01 -17.68
C PRO A 93 -4.51 -8.29 -18.14
N SER A 94 -4.30 -8.19 -19.46
CA SER A 94 -3.15 -7.48 -20.03
C SER A 94 -3.03 -6.02 -19.54
N VAL A 95 -4.15 -5.35 -19.32
CA VAL A 95 -4.20 -3.99 -18.79
C VAL A 95 -3.62 -3.90 -17.36
N ILE A 96 -3.86 -4.91 -16.53
CA ILE A 96 -3.29 -5.02 -15.19
C ILE A 96 -1.81 -5.38 -15.29
N ALA A 97 -1.45 -6.32 -16.15
CA ALA A 97 -0.08 -6.76 -16.36
C ALA A 97 0.85 -5.62 -16.84
N MET A 98 0.33 -4.66 -17.60
CA MET A 98 1.09 -3.47 -18.00
C MET A 98 1.23 -2.42 -16.89
N LYS A 99 0.36 -2.42 -15.88
CA LYS A 99 0.41 -1.46 -14.75
C LYS A 99 1.24 -1.97 -13.60
N LEU A 100 1.11 -3.25 -13.28
CA LEU A 100 1.94 -3.92 -12.29
C LEU A 100 3.30 -4.22 -12.89
N THR A 101 4.34 -3.97 -12.12
CA THR A 101 5.71 -4.15 -12.59
C THR A 101 6.49 -5.05 -11.65
N VAL A 102 7.41 -5.80 -12.23
CA VAL A 102 8.38 -6.62 -11.52
C VAL A 102 9.75 -5.97 -11.67
N PRO A 103 10.42 -5.59 -10.58
CA PRO A 103 11.78 -5.07 -10.64
C PRO A 103 12.76 -6.21 -10.92
N GLU A 104 13.49 -6.10 -12.01
CA GLU A 104 14.52 -7.06 -12.40
C GLU A 104 15.87 -6.36 -12.52
N ARG A 105 16.89 -6.91 -11.84
CA ARG A 105 18.22 -6.33 -11.85
C ARG A 105 18.96 -6.74 -13.12
N VAL A 106 19.53 -5.74 -13.79
CA VAL A 106 20.33 -5.94 -15.01
C VAL A 106 21.67 -6.56 -14.66
N ASN A 107 22.00 -7.62 -15.33
CA ASN A 107 23.30 -8.29 -15.34
C ASN A 107 23.78 -8.53 -16.78
N GLU A 108 24.97 -9.04 -16.96
CA GLU A 108 25.53 -9.25 -18.29
C GLU A 108 24.73 -10.25 -19.14
N TRP A 109 24.11 -11.25 -18.51
CA TRP A 109 23.36 -12.30 -19.22
C TRP A 109 21.94 -11.86 -19.63
N ASN A 110 21.26 -11.07 -18.79
CA ASN A 110 19.86 -10.67 -19.04
C ASN A 110 19.73 -9.30 -19.72
N MET A 111 20.83 -8.53 -19.83
CA MET A 111 20.80 -7.16 -20.35
C MET A 111 20.17 -7.07 -21.75
N ALA A 112 20.57 -7.95 -22.67
CA ALA A 112 20.02 -7.96 -24.03
C ALA A 112 18.52 -8.27 -24.05
N HIS A 113 18.06 -9.12 -23.13
CA HIS A 113 16.64 -9.46 -23.00
C HIS A 113 15.84 -8.30 -22.41
N LEU A 114 16.34 -7.67 -21.35
CA LEU A 114 15.69 -6.54 -20.67
C LEU A 114 15.63 -5.29 -21.57
N LYS A 115 16.64 -5.05 -22.38
CA LYS A 115 16.62 -3.95 -23.36
C LYS A 115 15.44 -4.04 -24.34
N LYS A 116 15.04 -5.24 -24.73
CA LYS A 116 13.86 -5.44 -25.60
C LYS A 116 12.54 -4.96 -24.95
N PHE A 117 12.42 -5.06 -23.62
CA PHE A 117 11.24 -4.53 -22.93
C PHE A 117 11.25 -3.00 -22.85
N VAL A 118 12.42 -2.41 -22.65
CA VAL A 118 12.58 -0.95 -22.66
C VAL A 118 12.32 -0.38 -24.04
N GLU A 119 12.75 -1.07 -25.10
CA GLU A 119 12.50 -0.71 -26.52
C GLU A 119 11.01 -0.69 -26.83
N LYS A 120 10.24 -1.65 -26.32
CA LYS A 120 8.77 -1.68 -26.48
C LYS A 120 8.06 -0.58 -25.69
N GLY A 121 8.69 -0.09 -24.61
CA GLY A 121 8.15 0.97 -23.77
C GLY A 121 6.95 0.56 -22.91
N PRO A 122 6.25 1.53 -22.31
CA PRO A 122 5.15 1.28 -21.38
C PRO A 122 3.82 0.94 -22.06
N THR A 123 3.67 1.26 -23.37
CA THR A 123 2.41 1.17 -24.09
C THR A 123 2.20 -0.18 -24.76
N LYS A 124 3.29 -0.90 -25.07
CA LYS A 124 3.25 -2.20 -25.74
C LYS A 124 3.60 -3.32 -24.78
N TYR A 125 2.76 -4.34 -24.72
CA TYR A 125 3.01 -5.56 -23.94
C TYR A 125 3.84 -6.59 -24.73
N PRO A 126 4.80 -7.29 -24.14
CA PRO A 126 5.45 -7.01 -22.85
C PRO A 126 6.49 -5.88 -22.96
N GLY A 127 6.44 -4.94 -22.03
CA GLY A 127 7.31 -3.77 -22.02
C GLY A 127 7.85 -3.45 -20.61
N ALA A 128 8.31 -2.22 -20.42
CA ALA A 128 8.80 -1.73 -19.12
C ALA A 128 8.33 -0.31 -18.86
N ASN A 129 8.10 0.01 -17.58
CA ASN A 129 7.58 1.32 -17.17
C ASN A 129 8.66 2.24 -16.60
N TYR A 130 9.65 1.68 -15.89
CA TYR A 130 10.66 2.46 -15.19
C TYR A 130 12.03 1.81 -15.28
N VAL A 131 13.05 2.67 -15.27
CA VAL A 131 14.44 2.31 -15.07
C VAL A 131 14.93 2.97 -13.79
N ILE A 132 15.54 2.21 -12.89
CA ILE A 132 16.11 2.69 -11.63
C ILE A 132 17.62 2.56 -11.74
N ARG A 133 18.30 3.66 -11.50
CA ARG A 133 19.78 3.72 -11.48
C ARG A 133 20.33 3.14 -10.19
N PRO A 134 21.62 2.77 -10.15
CA PRO A 134 22.26 2.31 -8.92
C PRO A 134 22.24 3.35 -7.79
N ASP A 135 22.14 4.65 -8.12
CA ASP A 135 21.97 5.76 -7.17
C ASP A 135 20.56 5.87 -6.57
N GLY A 136 19.64 4.97 -6.96
CA GLY A 136 18.26 4.94 -6.50
C GLY A 136 17.30 5.87 -7.24
N LYS A 137 17.77 6.67 -8.20
CA LYS A 137 16.90 7.54 -8.99
C LYS A 137 16.07 6.74 -9.97
N LYS A 138 14.76 6.93 -9.89
CA LYS A 138 13.76 6.27 -10.73
C LYS A 138 13.38 7.16 -11.91
N LYS A 139 13.59 6.68 -13.13
CA LYS A 139 13.25 7.37 -14.39
C LYS A 139 12.09 6.64 -15.06
N LYS A 140 11.04 7.38 -15.41
CA LYS A 140 9.91 6.84 -16.16
C LYS A 140 10.29 6.71 -17.65
N ILE A 141 9.96 5.60 -18.26
CA ILE A 141 10.12 5.37 -19.69
C ILE A 141 8.92 6.01 -20.40
N THR A 142 9.19 6.85 -21.39
CA THR A 142 8.22 7.45 -22.30
C THR A 142 8.70 7.21 -23.73
N GLU A 143 7.85 7.42 -24.72
CA GLU A 143 8.24 7.26 -26.13
C GLU A 143 9.45 8.15 -26.50
N GLU A 144 9.57 9.33 -25.89
CA GLU A 144 10.66 10.27 -26.11
C GLU A 144 11.97 9.87 -25.38
N THR A 145 11.85 9.24 -24.21
CA THR A 145 13.01 8.94 -23.35
C THR A 145 13.52 7.51 -23.49
N LYS A 146 12.83 6.65 -24.25
CA LYS A 146 13.17 5.23 -24.36
C LYS A 146 14.53 4.99 -24.99
N GLU A 147 14.88 5.72 -26.06
CA GLU A 147 16.17 5.60 -26.75
C GLU A 147 17.33 6.00 -25.85
N ALA A 148 17.24 7.16 -25.20
CA ALA A 148 18.22 7.60 -24.20
C ALA A 148 18.34 6.63 -23.01
N SER A 149 17.22 6.01 -22.61
CA SER A 149 17.23 5.01 -21.54
C SER A 149 17.90 3.70 -21.98
N LEU A 150 17.75 3.29 -23.25
CA LEU A 150 18.40 2.10 -23.79
C LEU A 150 19.93 2.21 -23.85
N GLU A 151 20.44 3.40 -24.20
CA GLU A 151 21.88 3.68 -24.22
C GLU A 151 22.48 3.72 -22.82
N GLU A 152 21.71 4.21 -21.85
CA GLU A 152 22.16 4.41 -20.46
C GLU A 152 22.22 3.10 -19.66
N ILE A 153 21.45 2.06 -20.01
CA ILE A 153 21.35 0.82 -19.25
C ILE A 153 22.68 0.07 -19.20
N GLN A 154 23.16 -0.14 -17.97
CA GLN A 154 24.36 -0.89 -17.63
C GLN A 154 24.07 -1.94 -16.54
N PRO A 155 24.94 -2.94 -16.36
CA PRO A 155 24.81 -3.88 -15.25
C PRO A 155 24.72 -3.15 -13.90
N GLY A 156 23.79 -3.59 -13.03
CA GLY A 156 23.49 -2.95 -11.76
C GLY A 156 22.25 -2.04 -11.74
N TYR A 157 21.75 -1.65 -12.92
CA TYR A 157 20.44 -0.99 -13.04
C TYR A 157 19.30 -1.94 -12.69
N ILE A 158 18.12 -1.41 -12.35
CA ILE A 158 16.92 -2.20 -12.15
C ILE A 158 15.87 -1.71 -13.15
N ILE A 159 15.29 -2.65 -13.91
CA ILE A 159 14.22 -2.37 -14.86
C ILE A 159 12.93 -2.91 -14.26
N GLU A 160 11.92 -2.04 -14.15
CA GLU A 160 10.57 -2.45 -13.78
C GLU A 160 9.81 -2.85 -15.06
N ARG A 161 9.89 -4.14 -15.38
CA ARG A 161 9.19 -4.73 -16.52
C ARG A 161 7.73 -5.06 -16.18
N HIS A 162 6.89 -5.17 -17.20
CA HIS A 162 5.53 -5.67 -17.04
C HIS A 162 5.51 -7.10 -16.48
N LEU A 163 4.40 -7.48 -15.86
CA LEU A 163 4.14 -8.87 -15.51
C LEU A 163 4.14 -9.74 -16.76
N MET A 164 4.71 -10.92 -16.66
CA MET A 164 4.78 -11.91 -17.74
C MET A 164 4.27 -13.26 -17.28
N ASP A 165 4.00 -14.13 -18.25
CA ASP A 165 3.65 -15.51 -18.00
C ASP A 165 4.76 -16.22 -17.22
N GLY A 166 4.38 -16.94 -16.17
CA GLY A 166 5.29 -17.65 -15.29
C GLY A 166 5.77 -16.87 -14.07
N ASP A 167 5.56 -15.54 -14.01
CA ASP A 167 5.79 -14.78 -12.78
C ASP A 167 4.91 -15.31 -11.65
N ILE A 168 5.38 -15.19 -10.41
CA ILE A 168 4.64 -15.67 -9.24
C ILE A 168 4.04 -14.45 -8.54
N ALA A 169 2.75 -14.54 -8.24
CA ALA A 169 2.03 -13.53 -7.49
C ALA A 169 1.24 -14.16 -6.35
N ILE A 170 1.02 -13.38 -5.30
CA ILE A 170 0.14 -13.77 -4.20
C ILE A 170 -1.28 -13.36 -4.57
N PHE A 171 -2.19 -14.33 -4.49
CA PHE A 171 -3.60 -14.13 -4.79
C PHE A 171 -4.42 -14.28 -3.50
N ASN A 172 -5.29 -13.33 -3.21
CA ASN A 172 -6.00 -13.23 -1.94
C ASN A 172 -7.46 -12.85 -2.12
N ARG A 173 -8.34 -13.49 -1.32
CA ARG A 173 -9.72 -13.06 -1.11
C ARG A 173 -9.94 -12.68 0.34
N GLN A 174 -10.54 -11.51 0.57
CA GLN A 174 -10.98 -11.06 1.89
C GLN A 174 -12.45 -11.50 2.14
N PRO A 175 -12.83 -11.87 3.38
CA PRO A 175 -12.00 -11.91 4.59
C PRO A 175 -11.04 -13.11 4.59
N SER A 176 -9.77 -12.86 4.99
CA SER A 176 -8.74 -13.91 5.04
C SER A 176 -8.80 -14.63 6.39
N LEU A 177 -9.68 -15.63 6.50
CA LEU A 177 -9.98 -16.34 7.75
C LEU A 177 -8.97 -17.47 8.06
N HIS A 178 -8.29 -17.99 7.05
CA HIS A 178 -7.30 -19.04 7.18
C HIS A 178 -6.18 -18.88 6.16
N ARG A 179 -5.10 -19.65 6.30
CA ARG A 179 -3.91 -19.51 5.45
C ARG A 179 -4.18 -19.74 3.95
N MET A 180 -5.17 -20.55 3.59
CA MET A 180 -5.54 -20.82 2.20
C MET A 180 -6.30 -19.67 1.53
N SER A 181 -6.73 -18.67 2.26
CA SER A 181 -7.29 -17.44 1.67
C SER A 181 -6.24 -16.58 0.97
N MET A 182 -4.97 -16.94 1.08
CA MET A 182 -3.84 -16.26 0.45
C MET A 182 -2.86 -17.32 -0.05
N MET A 183 -2.78 -17.51 -1.36
CA MET A 183 -1.91 -18.51 -2.00
C MET A 183 -1.15 -17.90 -3.16
N CYS A 184 -0.02 -18.52 -3.50
CA CYS A 184 0.79 -18.13 -4.66
C CYS A 184 0.30 -18.86 -5.91
N HIS A 185 0.19 -18.10 -7.01
CA HIS A 185 -0.13 -18.65 -8.33
C HIS A 185 0.89 -18.16 -9.37
N ARG A 186 1.05 -18.94 -10.42
CA ARG A 186 1.78 -18.51 -11.61
C ARG A 186 0.87 -17.65 -12.47
N ILE A 187 1.38 -16.53 -12.95
CA ILE A 187 0.63 -15.61 -13.79
C ILE A 187 0.55 -16.16 -15.21
N LYS A 188 -0.63 -16.04 -15.81
CA LYS A 188 -0.88 -16.20 -17.22
C LYS A 188 -1.61 -14.96 -17.72
N VAL A 189 -0.98 -14.18 -18.58
CA VAL A 189 -1.56 -12.93 -19.07
C VAL A 189 -2.53 -13.23 -20.22
N LEU A 190 -3.75 -12.75 -20.05
CA LEU A 190 -4.85 -13.01 -20.97
C LEU A 190 -5.47 -11.69 -21.48
N PRO A 191 -6.02 -11.68 -22.70
CA PRO A 191 -6.79 -10.54 -23.22
C PRO A 191 -8.20 -10.54 -22.63
N ALA A 192 -8.29 -10.46 -21.30
CA ALA A 192 -9.52 -10.45 -20.52
C ALA A 192 -9.66 -9.14 -19.76
N LEU A 193 -10.83 -8.89 -19.16
CA LEU A 193 -11.07 -7.74 -18.29
C LEU A 193 -11.10 -8.11 -16.81
N THR A 194 -11.31 -9.40 -16.52
CA THR A 194 -11.42 -9.94 -15.15
C THR A 194 -10.26 -10.88 -14.85
N LEU A 195 -9.93 -11.01 -13.56
CA LEU A 195 -9.04 -12.08 -13.12
C LEU A 195 -9.68 -13.44 -13.36
N ARG A 196 -8.88 -14.40 -13.77
CA ARG A 196 -9.35 -15.76 -14.10
C ARG A 196 -8.80 -16.76 -13.13
N LEU A 197 -9.65 -17.68 -12.72
CA LEU A 197 -9.32 -18.70 -11.72
C LEU A 197 -9.94 -20.05 -12.13
N ASN A 198 -9.20 -21.14 -11.91
CA ASN A 198 -9.77 -22.47 -12.08
C ASN A 198 -10.88 -22.67 -11.02
N PRO A 199 -12.08 -23.11 -11.41
CA PRO A 199 -13.20 -23.31 -10.48
C PRO A 199 -12.88 -24.23 -9.30
N ALA A 200 -11.99 -25.21 -9.44
CA ALA A 200 -11.58 -26.10 -8.36
C ALA A 200 -10.87 -25.38 -7.20
N VAL A 201 -10.30 -24.19 -7.45
CA VAL A 201 -9.59 -23.39 -6.43
C VAL A 201 -10.53 -22.45 -5.68
N CYS A 202 -11.79 -22.34 -6.07
CA CYS A 202 -12.76 -21.49 -5.39
C CYS A 202 -13.00 -21.89 -3.93
N HIS A 203 -13.03 -23.20 -3.64
CA HIS A 203 -13.29 -23.70 -2.28
C HIS A 203 -12.30 -23.19 -1.23
N PRO A 204 -10.96 -23.27 -1.40
CA PRO A 204 -10.01 -22.74 -0.42
C PRO A 204 -10.11 -21.24 -0.25
N TYR A 205 -10.48 -20.47 -1.28
CA TYR A 205 -10.70 -19.02 -1.19
C TYR A 205 -12.08 -18.65 -0.64
N ASN A 206 -12.98 -19.62 -0.52
CA ASN A 206 -14.41 -19.38 -0.26
C ASN A 206 -14.98 -18.33 -1.22
N ALA A 207 -14.64 -18.47 -2.50
CA ALA A 207 -15.01 -17.54 -3.57
C ALA A 207 -16.10 -18.14 -4.45
N ASP A 208 -16.96 -17.29 -4.97
CA ASP A 208 -17.91 -17.58 -6.01
C ASP A 208 -17.85 -16.51 -7.13
N PHE A 209 -18.55 -16.74 -8.23
CA PHE A 209 -18.49 -15.88 -9.39
C PHE A 209 -19.75 -15.01 -9.54
N ASP A 210 -20.31 -14.58 -8.43
CA ASP A 210 -21.49 -13.70 -8.36
C ASP A 210 -21.15 -12.20 -8.34
N GLY A 211 -19.89 -11.85 -8.54
CA GLY A 211 -19.37 -10.49 -8.47
C GLY A 211 -18.26 -10.32 -7.45
N ASP A 212 -17.74 -11.42 -6.91
CA ASP A 212 -16.60 -11.40 -6.00
C ASP A 212 -15.38 -10.74 -6.64
N GLU A 213 -14.68 -9.94 -5.82
CA GLU A 213 -13.40 -9.32 -6.17
C GLU A 213 -12.27 -9.97 -5.38
N MET A 214 -11.13 -10.17 -6.02
CA MET A 214 -9.92 -10.68 -5.39
C MET A 214 -8.73 -9.76 -5.64
N ASN A 215 -7.74 -9.87 -4.75
CA ASN A 215 -6.53 -9.05 -4.78
C ASN A 215 -5.34 -9.85 -5.30
N LEU A 216 -4.49 -9.19 -6.10
CA LEU A 216 -3.22 -9.70 -6.60
C LEU A 216 -2.08 -8.84 -6.05
N HIS A 217 -1.07 -9.51 -5.47
CA HIS A 217 0.10 -8.86 -4.86
C HIS A 217 1.40 -9.39 -5.44
#